data_90ad60865e257401687c2882e388b066
#
_entry.id   90ad60865e257401687c2882e388b066
#
_cell.length_a   1.000
_cell.length_b   1.000
_cell.length_c   1.000
_cell.angle_alpha   90.00
_cell.angle_beta   90.00
_cell.angle_gamma   90.00
#
_symmetry.space_group_name_H-M   'P 1'
#
loop_
_entity.id
_entity.type
_entity.pdbx_description
1 polymer ?
#
loop_
_entity_poly.entity_id
_entity_poly.type
_entity_poly.pdbx_seq_one_letter_code
_entity_poly.pdbx_strand_id
1 'polypeptide(L)'
;MTKISNLDILQKEQILTKDIEPVEYPVLEINLNKVYENTRKVKELCDSEDISIAGIIKMTHSMKEIAETMIAAGCDYIGTSRLNQIKKLRKSGINKPLMLIRIPMISEAANVIRYADISLNSEKGTLFELNKEAINQGKIHKVILMMDLGDLREGVFDVNEIIGMALWVEKELSNLHLYGIGTNLGCYGAIVPTEVNIGKLCDTAEKIEAAIGRNLEIISGGATSSLTLLKDGKMPKKVNNLRIGEGILVARDLDEIWEYDIADLHKDAFILKAEVIEIKDKPSHPIGKVFIDAFCNTPTYEDKGIRRRALLGIGKQDLVNADTLNPFDKNIKIIGGSSDHLIIDVEDCDNEYKVGDIIEFYLSYQHILYLINEEDVNKVFV
;
A
#
# COMPACT_ATOMS: atom_id res chain seq x y z
N MET A 1 45.06 -26.23 -20.19
CA MET A 1 43.65 -26.62 -20.43
C MET A 1 43.32 -27.77 -19.48
N THR A 2 42.77 -27.46 -18.32
CA THR A 2 42.42 -28.41 -17.27
C THR A 2 41.03 -28.99 -17.61
N LYS A 3 40.96 -30.31 -17.83
CA LYS A 3 39.70 -31.01 -18.07
C LYS A 3 38.84 -30.92 -16.80
N ILE A 4 37.72 -30.20 -16.87
CA ILE A 4 36.65 -30.24 -15.88
C ILE A 4 36.08 -31.66 -15.94
N SER A 5 36.12 -32.40 -14.84
CA SER A 5 35.66 -33.78 -14.77
C SER A 5 34.13 -33.83 -14.78
N ASN A 6 33.53 -34.84 -15.39
CA ASN A 6 32.08 -35.09 -15.35
C ASN A 6 31.52 -35.18 -13.93
N LEU A 7 32.38 -35.42 -12.94
CA LEU A 7 32.01 -35.44 -11.51
C LEU A 7 31.63 -34.03 -11.00
N ASP A 8 32.33 -32.98 -11.47
CA ASP A 8 32.07 -31.57 -11.08
C ASP A 8 30.73 -31.05 -11.66
N ILE A 9 30.35 -31.59 -12.82
CA ILE A 9 29.04 -31.25 -13.45
C ILE A 9 27.90 -31.95 -12.71
N LEU A 10 28.06 -33.23 -12.38
CA LEU A 10 27.06 -34.00 -11.62
C LEU A 10 26.90 -33.51 -10.18
N GLN A 11 27.98 -33.03 -9.54
CA GLN A 11 27.90 -32.42 -8.22
C GLN A 11 27.22 -31.02 -8.26
N LYS A 12 27.40 -30.26 -9.33
CA LYS A 12 26.66 -29.00 -9.52
C LYS A 12 25.17 -29.23 -9.83
N GLU A 13 24.83 -30.25 -10.60
CA GLU A 13 23.42 -30.63 -10.83
C GLU A 13 22.75 -31.18 -9.56
N GLN A 14 23.48 -31.94 -8.72
CA GLN A 14 22.97 -32.40 -7.42
C GLN A 14 22.84 -31.29 -6.36
N ILE A 15 23.60 -30.20 -6.47
CA ILE A 15 23.43 -29.01 -5.61
C ILE A 15 22.23 -28.18 -6.05
N LEU A 16 21.83 -28.25 -7.32
CA LEU A 16 20.65 -27.55 -7.86
C LEU A 16 19.32 -28.28 -7.60
N THR A 17 19.36 -29.53 -7.14
CA THR A 17 18.15 -30.31 -6.75
C THR A 17 17.94 -30.45 -5.26
N LYS A 18 18.61 -29.62 -4.43
CA LYS A 18 18.31 -29.57 -3.02
C LYS A 18 16.96 -28.91 -2.78
N ASP A 19 15.97 -29.75 -2.51
CA ASP A 19 14.74 -29.49 -1.77
C ASP A 19 14.08 -28.13 -2.09
N ILE A 20 13.60 -27.94 -3.34
CA ILE A 20 12.52 -26.99 -3.56
C ILE A 20 11.30 -27.69 -2.99
N GLU A 21 10.92 -27.34 -1.76
CA GLU A 21 9.63 -27.77 -1.24
C GLU A 21 8.54 -27.36 -2.24
N PRO A 22 7.60 -28.25 -2.53
CA PRO A 22 6.51 -27.91 -3.42
C PRO A 22 5.78 -26.68 -2.87
N VAL A 23 5.43 -25.76 -3.75
CA VAL A 23 4.69 -24.55 -3.36
C VAL A 23 3.33 -24.98 -2.82
N GLU A 24 3.06 -24.68 -1.56
CA GLU A 24 1.76 -24.88 -0.94
C GLU A 24 0.85 -23.69 -1.18
N TYR A 25 -0.39 -23.95 -1.61
CA TYR A 25 -1.40 -22.90 -1.84
C TYR A 25 -2.30 -22.72 -0.61
N PRO A 26 -2.86 -21.50 -0.40
CA PRO A 26 -2.86 -20.32 -1.28
C PRO A 26 -1.54 -19.55 -1.28
N VAL A 27 -1.26 -18.87 -2.40
CA VAL A 27 -0.05 -18.09 -2.62
C VAL A 27 -0.40 -16.66 -2.99
N LEU A 28 0.24 -15.70 -2.32
CA LEU A 28 0.36 -14.32 -2.78
C LEU A 28 1.67 -14.17 -3.55
N GLU A 29 1.59 -14.20 -4.87
CA GLU A 29 2.74 -13.96 -5.75
C GLU A 29 3.01 -12.46 -5.87
N ILE A 30 4.27 -12.06 -5.71
CA ILE A 30 4.73 -10.68 -5.72
C ILE A 30 5.84 -10.53 -6.77
N ASN A 31 5.54 -9.83 -7.87
CA ASN A 31 6.50 -9.60 -8.92
C ASN A 31 7.28 -8.31 -8.69
N LEU A 32 8.52 -8.44 -8.20
CA LEU A 32 9.39 -7.31 -7.87
C LEU A 32 9.81 -6.51 -9.11
N ASN A 33 9.93 -7.15 -10.27
CA ASN A 33 10.26 -6.44 -11.51
C ASN A 33 9.14 -5.50 -11.93
N LYS A 34 7.87 -5.94 -11.82
CA LYS A 34 6.71 -5.09 -12.08
C LYS A 34 6.60 -3.93 -11.08
N VAL A 35 6.90 -4.17 -9.79
CA VAL A 35 6.98 -3.11 -8.77
C VAL A 35 8.08 -2.11 -9.12
N TYR A 36 9.25 -2.58 -9.56
CA TYR A 36 10.35 -1.72 -10.01
C TYR A 36 9.95 -0.84 -11.20
N GLU A 37 9.36 -1.44 -12.24
CA GLU A 37 8.95 -0.73 -13.46
C GLU A 37 7.87 0.31 -13.17
N ASN A 38 6.85 -0.03 -12.38
CA ASN A 38 5.82 0.90 -11.94
C ASN A 38 6.43 2.07 -11.15
N THR A 39 7.32 1.76 -10.21
CA THR A 39 7.99 2.81 -9.40
C THR A 39 8.77 3.75 -10.31
N ARG A 40 9.51 3.23 -11.28
CA ARG A 40 10.31 4.02 -12.21
C ARG A 40 9.46 4.93 -13.07
N LYS A 41 8.36 4.42 -13.64
CA LYS A 41 7.44 5.21 -14.46
C LYS A 41 6.80 6.36 -13.66
N VAL A 42 6.33 6.08 -12.44
CA VAL A 42 5.77 7.11 -11.54
C VAL A 42 6.85 8.11 -11.12
N LYS A 43 8.10 7.65 -10.88
CA LYS A 43 9.23 8.53 -10.57
C LYS A 43 9.56 9.46 -11.74
N GLU A 44 9.64 8.96 -12.95
CA GLU A 44 9.88 9.75 -14.17
C GLU A 44 8.81 10.85 -14.33
N LEU A 45 7.54 10.53 -14.09
CA LEU A 45 6.45 11.50 -14.12
C LEU A 45 6.63 12.59 -13.05
N CYS A 46 7.00 12.22 -11.83
CA CYS A 46 7.23 13.17 -10.74
C CYS A 46 8.48 14.02 -10.97
N ASP A 47 9.57 13.43 -11.48
CA ASP A 47 10.81 14.14 -11.78
C ASP A 47 10.65 15.22 -12.86
N SER A 48 9.71 15.03 -13.80
CA SER A 48 9.42 16.06 -14.82
C SER A 48 8.89 17.38 -14.25
N GLU A 49 8.44 17.37 -12.99
CA GLU A 49 7.95 18.56 -12.27
C GLU A 49 8.72 18.80 -10.95
N ASP A 50 9.95 18.28 -10.84
CA ASP A 50 10.83 18.42 -9.66
C ASP A 50 10.20 17.91 -8.35
N ILE A 51 9.35 16.86 -8.42
CA ILE A 51 8.64 16.29 -7.28
C ILE A 51 9.34 15.02 -6.78
N SER A 52 9.77 15.02 -5.53
CA SER A 52 10.30 13.84 -4.84
C SER A 52 9.20 12.85 -4.46
N ILE A 53 9.54 11.55 -4.40
CA ILE A 53 8.59 10.50 -4.03
C ILE A 53 8.95 9.85 -2.69
N ALA A 54 7.96 9.78 -1.79
CA ALA A 54 7.97 8.81 -0.72
C ALA A 54 7.19 7.55 -1.17
N GLY A 55 7.90 6.44 -1.36
CA GLY A 55 7.31 5.13 -1.67
C GLY A 55 6.61 4.56 -0.43
N ILE A 56 5.29 4.39 -0.48
CA ILE A 56 4.47 3.99 0.68
C ILE A 56 4.20 2.49 0.65
N ILE A 57 4.79 1.78 1.61
CA ILE A 57 4.74 0.32 1.72
C ILE A 57 3.92 -0.19 2.91
N LYS A 58 2.96 0.61 3.39
CA LYS A 58 2.12 0.24 4.54
C LYS A 58 1.29 -1.03 4.30
N MET A 59 0.78 -1.21 3.07
CA MET A 59 -0.08 -2.35 2.74
C MET A 59 0.70 -3.66 2.58
N THR A 60 2.00 -3.60 2.36
CA THR A 60 2.87 -4.77 2.22
C THR A 60 3.60 -5.11 3.52
N HIS A 61 3.06 -4.65 4.65
CA HIS A 61 3.61 -4.87 6.00
C HIS A 61 5.12 -4.59 6.08
N SER A 62 5.59 -3.62 5.28
CA SER A 62 7.00 -3.22 5.19
C SER A 62 7.95 -4.38 4.89
N MET A 63 7.65 -5.14 3.86
CA MET A 63 8.58 -6.12 3.31
C MET A 63 9.84 -5.43 2.83
N LYS A 64 11.00 -5.98 3.22
CA LYS A 64 12.31 -5.43 2.88
C LYS A 64 12.52 -5.41 1.36
N GLU A 65 12.15 -6.49 0.70
CA GLU A 65 12.30 -6.70 -0.74
C GLU A 65 11.61 -5.60 -1.54
N ILE A 66 10.39 -5.23 -1.14
CA ILE A 66 9.61 -4.15 -1.77
C ILE A 66 10.25 -2.79 -1.49
N ALA A 67 10.72 -2.56 -0.24
CA ALA A 67 11.41 -1.32 0.09
C ALA A 67 12.70 -1.15 -0.73
N GLU A 68 13.51 -2.19 -0.85
CA GLU A 68 14.74 -2.20 -1.65
C GLU A 68 14.46 -1.98 -3.14
N THR A 69 13.40 -2.61 -3.67
CA THR A 69 12.94 -2.44 -5.04
C THR A 69 12.56 -0.99 -5.34
N MET A 70 11.74 -0.37 -4.48
CA MET A 70 11.34 1.02 -4.64
C MET A 70 12.54 1.99 -4.50
N ILE A 71 13.48 1.70 -3.60
CA ILE A 71 14.70 2.49 -3.45
C ILE A 71 15.57 2.39 -4.70
N ALA A 72 15.74 1.18 -5.24
CA ALA A 72 16.50 0.95 -6.47
C ALA A 72 15.87 1.64 -7.68
N ALA A 73 14.54 1.74 -7.72
CA ALA A 73 13.77 2.43 -8.75
C ALA A 73 13.74 3.96 -8.59
N GLY A 74 14.35 4.52 -7.52
CA GLY A 74 14.57 5.96 -7.36
C GLY A 74 13.71 6.67 -6.32
N CYS A 75 12.92 5.97 -5.48
CA CYS A 75 12.20 6.63 -4.39
C CYS A 75 13.16 7.39 -3.46
N ASP A 76 12.82 8.63 -3.13
CA ASP A 76 13.62 9.52 -2.28
C ASP A 76 13.47 9.18 -0.80
N TYR A 77 12.29 8.72 -0.41
CA TYR A 77 11.92 8.29 0.93
C TYR A 77 11.14 6.97 0.88
N ILE A 78 11.13 6.24 1.99
CA ILE A 78 10.21 5.11 2.21
C ILE A 78 9.29 5.46 3.36
N GLY A 79 7.98 5.28 3.17
CA GLY A 79 6.97 5.63 4.17
C GLY A 79 6.08 4.45 4.56
N THR A 80 5.72 4.42 5.85
CA THR A 80 4.73 3.49 6.38
C THR A 80 3.96 4.08 7.55
N SER A 81 2.77 3.54 7.85
CA SER A 81 1.87 4.09 8.86
C SER A 81 2.07 3.51 10.27
N ARG A 82 2.87 2.50 10.45
CA ARG A 82 3.06 1.81 11.74
C ARG A 82 4.52 1.87 12.19
N LEU A 83 4.73 2.29 13.43
CA LEU A 83 6.08 2.38 14.00
C LEU A 83 6.80 1.02 14.03
N ASN A 84 6.09 -0.08 14.27
CA ASN A 84 6.71 -1.41 14.24
C ASN A 84 7.21 -1.78 12.83
N GLN A 85 6.57 -1.31 11.79
CA GLN A 85 7.04 -1.46 10.41
C GLN A 85 8.30 -0.63 10.15
N ILE A 86 8.39 0.60 10.66
CA ILE A 86 9.62 1.42 10.64
C ILE A 86 10.77 0.67 11.34
N LYS A 87 10.50 0.12 12.55
CA LYS A 87 11.50 -0.67 13.29
C LYS A 87 11.99 -1.89 12.51
N LYS A 88 11.06 -2.60 11.84
CA LYS A 88 11.38 -3.77 10.99
C LYS A 88 12.33 -3.37 9.86
N LEU A 89 12.03 -2.28 9.14
CA LEU A 89 12.86 -1.77 8.06
C LEU A 89 14.28 -1.37 8.54
N ARG A 90 14.38 -0.65 9.65
CA ARG A 90 15.70 -0.31 10.21
C ARG A 90 16.52 -1.53 10.60
N LYS A 91 15.88 -2.51 11.25
CA LYS A 91 16.55 -3.77 11.65
C LYS A 91 16.98 -4.61 10.44
N SER A 92 16.28 -4.51 9.31
CA SER A 92 16.65 -5.19 8.07
C SER A 92 17.72 -4.45 7.24
N GLY A 93 18.25 -3.31 7.74
CA GLY A 93 19.35 -2.58 7.11
C GLY A 93 18.93 -1.49 6.12
N ILE A 94 17.66 -1.12 6.06
CA ILE A 94 17.21 0.00 5.21
C ILE A 94 17.72 1.32 5.79
N ASN A 95 18.64 1.99 5.07
CA ASN A 95 19.27 3.26 5.46
C ASN A 95 18.63 4.49 4.78
N LYS A 96 17.76 4.30 3.80
CA LYS A 96 17.00 5.38 3.16
C LYS A 96 16.18 6.12 4.23
N PRO A 97 15.96 7.45 4.12
CA PRO A 97 15.12 8.17 5.08
C PRO A 97 13.72 7.55 5.19
N LEU A 98 13.31 7.23 6.41
CA LEU A 98 12.03 6.60 6.74
C LEU A 98 11.04 7.63 7.27
N MET A 99 9.85 7.66 6.67
CA MET A 99 8.76 8.55 7.02
C MET A 99 7.62 7.79 7.71
N LEU A 100 7.28 8.18 8.94
CA LEU A 100 6.07 7.71 9.62
C LEU A 100 4.89 8.59 9.18
N ILE A 101 3.99 8.00 8.37
CA ILE A 101 2.89 8.74 7.71
C ILE A 101 1.56 8.74 8.47
N ARG A 102 1.46 8.07 9.60
CA ARG A 102 0.36 8.21 10.56
C ARG A 102 0.83 9.13 11.69
N ILE A 103 -0.06 10.02 12.15
CA ILE A 103 0.23 10.84 13.33
C ILE A 103 0.71 9.93 14.47
N PRO A 104 1.88 10.19 15.08
CA PRO A 104 2.42 9.34 16.14
C PRO A 104 1.54 9.37 17.38
N MET A 105 1.43 8.24 18.06
CA MET A 105 0.90 8.23 19.42
C MET A 105 1.95 8.78 20.40
N ILE A 106 1.51 9.45 21.45
CA ILE A 106 2.41 9.95 22.52
C ILE A 106 3.25 8.81 23.09
N SER A 107 2.67 7.64 23.29
CA SER A 107 3.37 6.43 23.77
C SER A 107 4.44 5.89 22.82
N GLU A 108 4.45 6.31 21.57
CA GLU A 108 5.44 5.92 20.55
C GLU A 108 6.61 6.90 20.45
N ALA A 109 6.53 8.11 21.06
CA ALA A 109 7.44 9.22 20.81
C ALA A 109 8.93 8.85 20.91
N ALA A 110 9.35 8.17 21.97
CA ALA A 110 10.74 7.74 22.16
C ALA A 110 11.24 6.85 21.00
N ASN A 111 10.40 5.98 20.50
CA ASN A 111 10.76 5.07 19.41
C ASN A 111 10.63 5.75 18.03
N VAL A 112 9.74 6.72 17.85
CA VAL A 112 9.69 7.55 16.65
C VAL A 112 11.03 8.27 16.47
N ILE A 113 11.50 8.95 17.50
CA ILE A 113 12.80 9.63 17.49
C ILE A 113 13.98 8.67 17.24
N ARG A 114 13.86 7.44 17.72
CA ARG A 114 14.93 6.44 17.54
C ARG A 114 15.02 5.90 16.12
N TYR A 115 13.88 5.65 15.46
CA TYR A 115 13.82 4.82 14.25
C TYR A 115 13.32 5.56 13.00
N ALA A 116 12.48 6.58 13.13
CA ALA A 116 12.01 7.37 12.00
C ALA A 116 12.87 8.62 11.80
N ASP A 117 13.05 9.05 10.56
CA ASP A 117 13.73 10.30 10.24
C ASP A 117 12.74 11.47 10.16
N ILE A 118 11.50 11.16 9.71
CA ILE A 118 10.45 12.13 9.47
C ILE A 118 9.14 11.59 10.04
N SER A 119 8.31 12.45 10.64
CA SER A 119 6.92 12.09 11.00
C SER A 119 5.94 13.17 10.57
N LEU A 120 4.72 12.72 10.19
CA LEU A 120 3.58 13.61 9.94
C LEU A 120 2.90 13.94 11.27
N ASN A 121 2.50 15.18 11.49
CA ASN A 121 1.99 15.65 12.76
C ASN A 121 0.86 16.67 12.58
N SER A 122 -0.10 16.69 13.51
CA SER A 122 -1.19 17.67 13.58
C SER A 122 -1.56 18.06 15.01
N GLU A 123 -0.85 17.50 16.03
CA GLU A 123 -1.20 17.66 17.43
C GLU A 123 -0.06 18.25 18.25
N LYS A 124 -0.34 19.34 19.00
CA LYS A 124 0.65 20.01 19.85
C LYS A 124 1.20 19.10 20.95
N GLY A 125 0.34 18.29 21.58
CA GLY A 125 0.76 17.36 22.63
C GLY A 125 1.76 16.31 22.10
N THR A 126 1.54 15.79 20.90
CA THR A 126 2.46 14.86 20.24
C THR A 126 3.80 15.54 19.90
N LEU A 127 3.77 16.73 19.31
CA LEU A 127 4.98 17.51 18.99
C LEU A 127 5.79 17.83 20.23
N PHE A 128 5.13 18.21 21.33
CA PHE A 128 5.82 18.48 22.60
C PHE A 128 6.57 17.23 23.11
N GLU A 129 5.92 16.08 23.12
CA GLU A 129 6.54 14.84 23.59
C GLU A 129 7.64 14.33 22.63
N LEU A 130 7.47 14.51 21.32
CA LEU A 130 8.54 14.24 20.34
C LEU A 130 9.76 15.12 20.59
N ASN A 131 9.58 16.40 20.85
CA ASN A 131 10.68 17.30 21.19
C ASN A 131 11.43 16.89 22.45
N LYS A 132 10.67 16.58 23.50
CA LYS A 132 11.23 16.09 24.77
C LYS A 132 12.07 14.82 24.57
N GLU A 133 11.55 13.86 23.81
CA GLU A 133 12.28 12.64 23.52
C GLU A 133 13.48 12.87 22.57
N ALA A 134 13.39 13.83 21.67
CA ALA A 134 14.50 14.24 20.81
C ALA A 134 15.64 14.86 21.63
N ILE A 135 15.32 15.71 22.63
CA ILE A 135 16.29 16.23 23.61
C ILE A 135 16.93 15.08 24.39
N ASN A 136 16.13 14.17 24.95
CA ASN A 136 16.61 13.02 25.73
C ASN A 136 17.58 12.15 24.94
N GLN A 137 17.39 12.03 23.62
CA GLN A 137 18.23 11.20 22.74
C GLN A 137 19.33 11.98 22.02
N GLY A 138 19.45 13.30 22.24
CA GLY A 138 20.43 14.17 21.59
C GLY A 138 20.29 14.21 20.06
N LYS A 139 19.04 14.18 19.56
CA LYS A 139 18.72 14.15 18.13
C LYS A 139 17.90 15.37 17.73
N ILE A 140 17.93 15.68 16.44
CA ILE A 140 16.96 16.58 15.80
C ILE A 140 16.05 15.72 14.95
N HIS A 141 14.73 15.85 15.12
CA HIS A 141 13.75 15.08 14.38
C HIS A 141 12.96 15.98 13.41
N LYS A 142 12.79 15.51 12.17
CA LYS A 142 12.06 16.25 11.13
C LYS A 142 10.56 16.02 11.24
N VAL A 143 9.79 17.11 11.26
CA VAL A 143 8.33 17.05 11.33
C VAL A 143 7.69 17.75 10.12
N ILE A 144 6.65 17.15 9.57
CA ILE A 144 5.78 17.74 8.57
C ILE A 144 4.43 18.00 9.24
N LEU A 145 3.96 19.24 9.23
CA LEU A 145 2.63 19.56 9.74
C LEU A 145 1.58 19.22 8.69
N MET A 146 0.52 18.53 9.11
CA MET A 146 -0.56 18.17 8.21
C MET A 146 -1.68 19.20 8.25
N MET A 147 -2.11 19.62 7.05
CA MET A 147 -3.26 20.49 6.83
C MET A 147 -4.42 19.66 6.28
N ASP A 148 -5.58 19.75 6.91
CA ASP A 148 -6.81 19.19 6.38
C ASP A 148 -7.45 20.14 5.38
N LEU A 149 -7.60 19.68 4.15
CA LEU A 149 -8.20 20.46 3.05
C LEU A 149 -9.64 20.01 2.74
N GLY A 150 -10.29 19.34 3.70
CA GLY A 150 -11.68 18.91 3.61
C GLY A 150 -11.89 17.39 3.53
N ASP A 151 -10.83 16.58 3.58
CA ASP A 151 -10.96 15.12 3.67
C ASP A 151 -11.43 14.66 5.06
N LEU A 152 -11.35 15.57 6.05
CA LEU A 152 -11.85 15.43 7.44
C LEU A 152 -11.31 14.18 8.17
N ARG A 153 -10.04 13.85 7.93
CA ARG A 153 -9.35 12.75 8.60
C ARG A 153 -8.31 13.28 9.58
N GLU A 154 -7.07 13.50 9.14
CA GLU A 154 -6.03 14.11 9.97
C GLU A 154 -5.57 15.44 9.39
N GLY A 155 -5.18 16.35 10.26
CA GLY A 155 -4.64 17.65 9.87
C GLY A 155 -5.31 18.79 10.62
N VAL A 156 -4.64 19.94 10.61
CA VAL A 156 -5.17 21.20 11.12
C VAL A 156 -6.03 21.85 10.04
N PHE A 157 -7.28 22.17 10.34
CA PHE A 157 -8.23 22.75 9.38
C PHE A 157 -8.10 24.27 9.25
N ASP A 158 -7.82 24.95 10.36
CA ASP A 158 -7.70 26.41 10.38
C ASP A 158 -6.29 26.87 9.98
N VAL A 159 -6.23 27.80 9.01
CA VAL A 159 -4.96 28.33 8.48
C VAL A 159 -4.15 29.06 9.54
N ASN A 160 -4.80 29.84 10.41
CA ASN A 160 -4.07 30.63 11.44
C ASN A 160 -3.56 29.66 12.53
N GLU A 161 -4.30 28.64 12.85
CA GLU A 161 -3.87 27.62 13.81
C GLU A 161 -2.60 26.89 13.33
N ILE A 162 -2.56 26.45 12.06
CA ILE A 162 -1.36 25.75 11.54
C ILE A 162 -0.16 26.67 11.43
N ILE A 163 -0.34 27.97 11.07
CA ILE A 163 0.72 28.96 11.10
C ILE A 163 1.24 29.18 12.53
N GLY A 164 0.34 29.31 13.50
CA GLY A 164 0.71 29.41 14.92
C GLY A 164 1.45 28.16 15.42
N MET A 165 1.05 26.97 14.97
CA MET A 165 1.74 25.71 15.30
C MET A 165 3.14 25.68 14.67
N ALA A 166 3.29 26.11 13.42
CA ALA A 166 4.57 26.15 12.73
C ALA A 166 5.56 27.12 13.44
N LEU A 167 5.09 28.31 13.80
CA LEU A 167 5.87 29.26 14.59
C LEU A 167 6.29 28.69 15.94
N TRP A 168 5.41 28.00 16.62
CA TRP A 168 5.71 27.37 17.90
C TRP A 168 6.75 26.25 17.76
N VAL A 169 6.63 25.40 16.75
CA VAL A 169 7.65 24.36 16.46
C VAL A 169 9.00 25.01 16.20
N GLU A 170 9.06 26.05 15.34
CA GLU A 170 10.30 26.71 14.94
C GLU A 170 11.00 27.44 16.10
N LYS A 171 10.24 28.06 17.00
CA LYS A 171 10.81 28.92 18.06
C LYS A 171 11.01 28.19 19.39
N GLU A 172 10.13 27.26 19.75
CA GLU A 172 10.08 26.73 21.11
C GLU A 172 10.50 25.25 21.18
N LEU A 173 10.45 24.50 20.06
CA LEU A 173 10.76 23.07 20.04
C LEU A 173 12.14 22.80 19.43
N SER A 174 13.20 23.13 20.19
CA SER A 174 14.60 23.22 19.73
C SER A 174 15.14 21.94 19.07
N ASN A 175 14.58 20.77 19.36
CA ASN A 175 15.02 19.48 18.83
C ASN A 175 14.07 18.89 17.78
N LEU A 176 13.05 19.69 17.35
CA LEU A 176 12.28 19.41 16.16
C LEU A 176 12.69 20.37 15.04
N HIS A 177 12.85 19.85 13.85
CA HIS A 177 13.03 20.63 12.64
C HIS A 177 11.73 20.67 11.85
N LEU A 178 11.10 21.84 11.73
CA LEU A 178 9.93 22.01 10.88
C LEU A 178 10.34 21.81 9.42
N TYR A 179 10.20 20.58 8.94
CA TYR A 179 10.68 20.17 7.64
C TYR A 179 9.70 20.54 6.52
N GLY A 180 8.40 20.64 6.84
CA GLY A 180 7.43 21.00 5.82
C GLY A 180 5.99 21.01 6.29
N ILE A 181 5.13 21.18 5.30
CA ILE A 181 3.68 21.06 5.41
C ILE A 181 3.18 20.02 4.39
N GLY A 182 2.07 19.34 4.70
CA GLY A 182 1.48 18.38 3.78
C GLY A 182 -0.02 18.23 3.96
N THR A 183 -0.64 17.55 3.00
CA THR A 183 -2.06 17.20 3.06
C THR A 183 -2.27 15.76 2.63
N ASN A 184 -3.48 15.23 2.81
CA ASN A 184 -3.93 13.98 2.21
C ASN A 184 -5.38 14.11 1.76
N LEU A 185 -5.67 13.71 0.52
CA LEU A 185 -7.00 13.77 -0.10
C LEU A 185 -7.33 12.44 -0.78
N GLY A 186 -8.62 12.20 -1.03
CA GLY A 186 -9.10 10.99 -1.70
C GLY A 186 -9.00 9.74 -0.84
N CYS A 187 -9.13 9.87 0.49
CA CYS A 187 -9.06 8.73 1.42
C CYS A 187 -10.38 8.58 2.18
N TYR A 188 -10.53 9.21 3.36
CA TYR A 188 -11.74 9.09 4.18
C TYR A 188 -12.91 9.89 3.59
N GLY A 189 -12.69 11.17 3.31
CA GLY A 189 -13.71 12.06 2.74
C GLY A 189 -13.89 11.94 1.24
N ALA A 190 -13.08 11.12 0.58
CA ALA A 190 -13.08 10.92 -0.88
C ALA A 190 -12.98 12.23 -1.68
N ILE A 191 -12.31 13.25 -1.12
CA ILE A 191 -12.14 14.56 -1.74
C ILE A 191 -11.15 14.47 -2.90
N VAL A 192 -11.59 14.90 -4.08
CA VAL A 192 -10.76 14.96 -5.28
C VAL A 192 -9.68 16.04 -5.13
N PRO A 193 -8.39 15.72 -5.33
CA PRO A 193 -7.34 16.72 -5.45
C PRO A 193 -7.61 17.66 -6.63
N THR A 194 -7.54 18.96 -6.39
CA THR A 194 -7.73 20.00 -7.41
C THR A 194 -6.65 21.06 -7.28
N GLU A 195 -6.39 21.80 -8.35
CA GLU A 195 -5.51 22.96 -8.32
C GLU A 195 -5.88 23.94 -7.20
N VAL A 196 -7.19 24.09 -6.93
CA VAL A 196 -7.70 25.01 -5.90
C VAL A 196 -7.38 24.53 -4.49
N ASN A 197 -7.67 23.27 -4.16
CA ASN A 197 -7.42 22.76 -2.80
C ASN A 197 -5.93 22.55 -2.52
N ILE A 198 -5.15 22.06 -3.48
CA ILE A 198 -3.69 21.97 -3.34
C ILE A 198 -3.05 23.37 -3.37
N GLY A 199 -3.62 24.32 -4.12
CA GLY A 199 -3.21 25.74 -4.08
C GLY A 199 -3.30 26.33 -2.68
N LYS A 200 -4.36 26.04 -1.91
CA LYS A 200 -4.48 26.47 -0.50
C LYS A 200 -3.33 25.96 0.39
N LEU A 201 -2.84 24.73 0.13
CA LEU A 201 -1.66 24.21 0.84
C LEU A 201 -0.43 25.08 0.52
N CYS A 202 -0.23 25.42 -0.76
CA CYS A 202 0.89 26.24 -1.21
C CYS A 202 0.81 27.67 -0.63
N ASP A 203 -0.36 28.30 -0.66
CA ASP A 203 -0.57 29.64 -0.04
C ASP A 203 -0.31 29.61 1.46
N THR A 204 -0.67 28.52 2.13
CA THR A 204 -0.42 28.34 3.56
C THR A 204 1.06 28.11 3.83
N ALA A 205 1.76 27.36 2.97
CA ALA A 205 3.20 27.20 3.05
C ALA A 205 3.92 28.54 2.95
N GLU A 206 3.54 29.42 2.01
CA GLU A 206 4.12 30.76 1.86
C GLU A 206 3.92 31.65 3.12
N LYS A 207 2.74 31.57 3.72
CA LYS A 207 2.47 32.28 4.97
C LYS A 207 3.32 31.76 6.12
N ILE A 208 3.51 30.43 6.21
CA ILE A 208 4.39 29.81 7.21
C ILE A 208 5.83 30.25 6.97
N GLU A 209 6.34 30.16 5.74
CA GLU A 209 7.71 30.57 5.36
C GLU A 209 7.99 32.07 5.71
N ALA A 210 7.04 32.92 5.39
CA ALA A 210 7.12 34.33 5.75
C ALA A 210 7.16 34.53 7.28
N ALA A 211 6.41 33.76 8.03
CA ALA A 211 6.34 33.87 9.50
C ALA A 211 7.59 33.33 10.19
N ILE A 212 8.19 32.21 9.69
CA ILE A 212 9.40 31.60 10.27
C ILE A 212 10.69 32.18 9.71
N GLY A 213 10.64 32.91 8.58
CA GLY A 213 11.80 33.61 7.98
C GLY A 213 12.70 32.69 7.13
N ARG A 214 12.21 31.49 6.71
CA ARG A 214 12.92 30.56 5.81
C ARG A 214 11.94 29.72 4.98
N ASN A 215 12.44 29.14 3.91
CA ASN A 215 11.65 28.19 3.12
C ASN A 215 11.48 26.86 3.85
N LEU A 216 10.36 26.21 3.57
CA LEU A 216 10.12 24.81 3.94
C LEU A 216 10.78 23.88 2.90
N GLU A 217 11.37 22.78 3.36
CA GLU A 217 12.03 21.81 2.48
C GLU A 217 11.03 20.91 1.76
N ILE A 218 9.88 20.63 2.40
CA ILE A 218 8.84 19.76 1.85
C ILE A 218 7.48 20.45 1.85
N ILE A 219 6.83 20.45 0.68
CA ILE A 219 5.42 20.75 0.50
C ILE A 219 4.79 19.53 -0.14
N SER A 220 4.18 18.69 0.70
CA SER A 220 3.72 17.35 0.31
C SER A 220 2.26 17.39 -0.14
N GLY A 221 2.05 17.33 -1.45
CA GLY A 221 0.76 17.54 -2.13
C GLY A 221 -0.22 16.37 -2.08
N GLY A 222 0.04 15.32 -1.29
CA GLY A 222 -0.90 14.21 -1.11
C GLY A 222 -0.34 12.85 -1.48
N ALA A 223 -1.21 11.99 -1.98
CA ALA A 223 -0.97 10.58 -2.23
C ALA A 223 -1.20 10.22 -3.72
N THR A 224 -1.50 8.95 -4.01
CA THR A 224 -1.79 8.43 -5.36
C THR A 224 -2.82 9.29 -6.12
N SER A 225 -3.89 9.72 -5.45
CA SER A 225 -4.95 10.56 -6.05
C SER A 225 -4.41 11.86 -6.67
N SER A 226 -3.34 12.42 -6.12
CA SER A 226 -2.75 13.66 -6.63
C SER A 226 -1.95 13.50 -7.93
N LEU A 227 -1.67 12.27 -8.36
CA LEU A 227 -1.02 12.01 -9.65
C LEU A 227 -1.88 12.48 -10.85
N THR A 228 -3.20 12.56 -10.68
CA THR A 228 -4.11 13.11 -11.70
C THR A 228 -3.76 14.54 -12.05
N LEU A 229 -3.50 15.38 -11.03
CA LEU A 229 -3.09 16.79 -11.23
C LEU A 229 -1.73 16.89 -11.93
N LEU A 230 -0.82 15.99 -11.61
CA LEU A 230 0.51 15.99 -12.22
C LEU A 230 0.43 15.69 -13.71
N LYS A 231 -0.30 14.65 -14.10
CA LYS A 231 -0.49 14.29 -15.50
C LYS A 231 -1.23 15.37 -16.30
N ASP A 232 -2.19 16.06 -15.68
CA ASP A 232 -2.94 17.16 -16.30
C ASP A 232 -2.12 18.47 -16.43
N GLY A 233 -0.92 18.53 -15.85
CA GLY A 233 -0.13 19.78 -15.77
C GLY A 233 -0.77 20.83 -14.86
N LYS A 234 -1.61 20.42 -13.90
CA LYS A 234 -2.33 21.30 -12.97
C LYS A 234 -1.78 21.25 -11.55
N MET A 235 -0.70 20.51 -11.31
CA MET A 235 -0.05 20.48 -10.00
C MET A 235 0.55 21.85 -9.68
N PRO A 236 0.18 22.49 -8.54
CA PRO A 236 0.79 23.75 -8.14
C PRO A 236 2.31 23.63 -8.01
N LYS A 237 3.05 24.57 -8.61
CA LYS A 237 4.53 24.54 -8.75
C LYS A 237 5.31 24.45 -7.43
N LYS A 238 4.68 24.82 -6.33
CA LYS A 238 5.32 24.79 -5.01
C LYS A 238 5.30 23.40 -4.37
N VAL A 239 4.46 22.49 -4.86
CA VAL A 239 4.47 21.08 -4.45
C VAL A 239 5.74 20.43 -4.92
N ASN A 240 6.51 19.84 -4.00
CA ASN A 240 7.79 19.18 -4.28
C ASN A 240 7.91 17.77 -3.71
N ASN A 241 6.79 17.21 -3.21
CA ASN A 241 6.76 15.85 -2.69
C ASN A 241 5.38 15.22 -2.82
N LEU A 242 5.34 13.93 -3.18
CA LEU A 242 4.15 13.06 -3.12
C LEU A 242 4.47 11.77 -2.37
N ARG A 243 3.44 11.21 -1.70
CA ARG A 243 3.52 9.97 -0.92
C ARG A 243 2.69 8.88 -1.59
N ILE A 244 3.32 8.09 -2.47
CA ILE A 244 2.63 7.20 -3.40
C ILE A 244 2.82 5.74 -2.97
N GLY A 245 1.72 5.02 -2.85
CA GLY A 245 1.73 3.59 -2.49
C GLY A 245 0.91 2.75 -3.45
N GLU A 246 -0.41 2.91 -3.46
CA GLU A 246 -1.31 2.15 -4.31
C GLU A 246 -0.97 2.33 -5.79
N GLY A 247 -0.77 3.57 -6.26
CA GLY A 247 -0.45 3.85 -7.66
C GLY A 247 0.88 3.25 -8.18
N ILE A 248 1.70 2.69 -7.29
CA ILE A 248 2.90 1.94 -7.64
C ILE A 248 2.67 0.43 -7.48
N LEU A 249 2.12 0.01 -6.34
CA LEU A 249 2.08 -1.40 -5.95
C LEU A 249 0.93 -2.16 -6.60
N VAL A 250 -0.22 -1.55 -6.75
CA VAL A 250 -1.42 -2.15 -7.36
C VAL A 250 -1.75 -1.52 -8.70
N ALA A 251 -1.61 -0.19 -8.79
CA ALA A 251 -1.83 0.64 -9.98
C ALA A 251 -3.23 0.47 -10.62
N ARG A 252 -4.24 0.15 -9.81
CA ARG A 252 -5.62 -0.10 -10.29
C ARG A 252 -6.59 1.03 -9.93
N ASP A 253 -6.42 1.66 -8.75
CA ASP A 253 -7.37 2.67 -8.27
C ASP A 253 -7.50 3.84 -9.27
N LEU A 254 -6.38 4.30 -9.83
CA LEU A 254 -6.40 5.42 -10.78
C LEU A 254 -7.14 5.09 -12.06
N ASP A 255 -6.94 3.90 -12.61
CA ASP A 255 -7.58 3.48 -13.86
C ASP A 255 -9.03 3.01 -13.63
N GLU A 256 -9.26 2.13 -12.66
CA GLU A 256 -10.55 1.47 -12.48
C GLU A 256 -11.57 2.29 -11.67
N ILE A 257 -11.10 3.14 -10.75
CA ILE A 257 -11.97 3.94 -9.87
C ILE A 257 -12.03 5.40 -10.34
N TRP A 258 -10.87 5.96 -10.71
CA TRP A 258 -10.77 7.37 -11.13
C TRP A 258 -10.90 7.55 -12.65
N GLU A 259 -10.98 6.46 -13.42
CA GLU A 259 -11.00 6.43 -14.89
C GLU A 259 -9.83 7.24 -15.49
N TYR A 260 -8.65 7.11 -14.86
CA TYR A 260 -7.47 7.92 -15.13
C TYR A 260 -6.23 7.06 -15.39
N ASP A 261 -5.98 6.74 -16.64
CA ASP A 261 -4.80 5.97 -17.04
C ASP A 261 -3.52 6.83 -16.95
N ILE A 262 -2.57 6.39 -16.09
CA ILE A 262 -1.29 7.10 -15.87
C ILE A 262 -0.13 6.50 -16.65
N ALA A 263 -0.23 5.68 -17.59
CA ALA A 263 0.94 5.19 -18.32
C ALA A 263 1.30 3.71 -18.15
N ASP A 264 0.61 2.84 -18.77
CA ASP A 264 0.97 1.40 -18.90
C ASP A 264 1.56 0.77 -17.62
N LEU A 265 0.98 1.09 -16.46
CA LEU A 265 1.42 0.50 -15.21
C LEU A 265 0.95 -0.95 -15.11
N HIS A 266 1.80 -1.82 -14.58
CA HIS A 266 1.44 -3.21 -14.30
C HIS A 266 0.42 -3.26 -13.17
N LYS A 267 -0.75 -3.84 -13.45
CA LYS A 267 -1.86 -4.01 -12.50
C LYS A 267 -1.89 -5.39 -11.85
N ASP A 268 -0.89 -6.20 -12.16
CA ASP A 268 -0.71 -7.59 -11.77
C ASP A 268 0.66 -7.84 -11.12
N ALA A 269 1.18 -6.83 -10.43
CA ALA A 269 2.38 -6.99 -9.60
C ALA A 269 2.12 -7.88 -8.38
N PHE A 270 0.85 -8.00 -7.96
CA PHE A 270 0.39 -8.88 -6.90
C PHE A 270 -0.75 -9.74 -7.43
N ILE A 271 -0.61 -11.06 -7.32
CA ILE A 271 -1.58 -12.05 -7.77
C ILE A 271 -1.85 -13.04 -6.64
N LEU A 272 -3.13 -13.30 -6.36
CA LEU A 272 -3.53 -14.41 -5.51
C LEU A 272 -3.71 -15.66 -6.37
N LYS A 273 -3.13 -16.78 -5.92
CA LYS A 273 -3.26 -18.11 -6.52
C LYS A 273 -3.87 -19.06 -5.49
N ALA A 274 -4.97 -19.69 -5.83
CA ALA A 274 -5.66 -20.63 -4.94
C ALA A 274 -5.99 -21.92 -5.68
N GLU A 275 -5.82 -23.05 -5.00
CA GLU A 275 -6.02 -24.39 -5.57
C GLU A 275 -7.48 -24.82 -5.49
N VAL A 276 -7.97 -25.47 -6.54
CA VAL A 276 -9.28 -26.14 -6.58
C VAL A 276 -9.19 -27.44 -5.77
N ILE A 277 -9.93 -27.51 -4.66
CA ILE A 277 -9.95 -28.67 -3.76
C ILE A 277 -11.17 -29.58 -3.94
N GLU A 278 -12.24 -29.06 -4.52
CA GLU A 278 -13.41 -29.85 -4.93
C GLU A 278 -14.03 -29.24 -6.20
N ILE A 279 -14.56 -30.09 -7.08
CA ILE A 279 -15.41 -29.67 -8.19
C ILE A 279 -16.57 -30.64 -8.34
N LYS A 280 -17.82 -30.11 -8.37
CA LYS A 280 -19.06 -30.88 -8.40
C LYS A 280 -20.17 -30.14 -9.12
N ASP A 281 -21.06 -30.88 -9.75
CA ASP A 281 -22.35 -30.37 -10.20
C ASP A 281 -23.31 -30.34 -9.01
N LYS A 282 -23.79 -29.12 -8.68
CA LYS A 282 -24.67 -28.86 -7.52
C LYS A 282 -25.82 -27.93 -7.91
N PRO A 283 -26.99 -28.04 -7.23
CA PRO A 283 -28.03 -27.02 -7.38
C PRO A 283 -27.49 -25.62 -7.05
N SER A 284 -27.91 -24.63 -7.81
CA SER A 284 -27.55 -23.24 -7.60
C SER A 284 -28.25 -22.60 -6.39
N HIS A 285 -29.37 -23.17 -5.97
CA HIS A 285 -30.13 -22.77 -4.80
C HIS A 285 -29.98 -23.82 -3.69
N PRO A 286 -29.71 -23.43 -2.42
CA PRO A 286 -29.69 -24.35 -1.30
C PRO A 286 -31.00 -25.08 -1.10
N ILE A 287 -30.95 -26.36 -0.71
CA ILE A 287 -32.12 -27.19 -0.46
C ILE A 287 -32.49 -27.08 1.03
N GLY A 288 -33.65 -26.50 1.34
CA GLY A 288 -34.15 -26.34 2.69
C GLY A 288 -34.49 -24.88 3.05
N LYS A 289 -34.77 -24.65 4.33
CA LYS A 289 -35.09 -23.30 4.82
C LYS A 289 -33.82 -22.49 5.00
N VAL A 290 -33.63 -21.47 4.17
CA VAL A 290 -32.53 -20.49 4.31
C VAL A 290 -32.85 -19.56 5.50
N PHE A 291 -31.84 -19.25 6.34
CA PHE A 291 -31.96 -18.35 7.48
C PHE A 291 -30.75 -17.41 7.53
N ILE A 292 -29.87 -17.55 8.50
CA ILE A 292 -28.69 -16.67 8.71
C ILE A 292 -27.43 -17.52 8.53
N ASP A 293 -26.45 -17.01 7.81
CA ASP A 293 -25.12 -17.64 7.65
C ASP A 293 -24.21 -17.41 8.88
N ALA A 294 -23.03 -18.01 8.89
CA ALA A 294 -22.05 -17.89 9.98
C ALA A 294 -21.50 -16.45 10.17
N PHE A 295 -21.72 -15.56 9.22
CA PHE A 295 -21.28 -14.15 9.23
C PHE A 295 -22.44 -13.18 9.49
N CYS A 296 -23.55 -13.69 10.01
CA CYS A 296 -24.76 -12.93 10.34
C CYS A 296 -25.45 -12.27 9.11
N ASN A 297 -25.25 -12.80 7.91
CA ASN A 297 -25.96 -12.35 6.72
C ASN A 297 -27.16 -13.24 6.43
N THR A 298 -28.20 -12.69 5.81
CA THR A 298 -29.30 -13.45 5.20
C THR A 298 -29.07 -13.51 3.69
N PRO A 299 -28.45 -14.60 3.19
CA PRO A 299 -28.11 -14.67 1.78
C PRO A 299 -29.35 -14.89 0.91
N THR A 300 -29.30 -14.35 -0.31
CA THR A 300 -30.31 -14.61 -1.35
C THR A 300 -29.64 -15.38 -2.49
N TYR A 301 -30.37 -16.33 -3.05
CA TYR A 301 -29.86 -17.18 -4.13
C TYR A 301 -30.82 -17.13 -5.33
N GLU A 302 -30.26 -17.03 -6.52
CA GLU A 302 -30.99 -17.20 -7.76
C GLU A 302 -30.96 -18.70 -8.17
N ASP A 303 -32.11 -19.27 -8.48
CA ASP A 303 -32.15 -20.65 -8.97
C ASP A 303 -31.84 -20.68 -10.48
N LYS A 304 -30.66 -21.23 -10.81
CA LYS A 304 -30.15 -21.43 -12.18
C LYS A 304 -30.08 -22.92 -12.55
N GLY A 305 -30.74 -23.79 -11.75
CA GLY A 305 -30.66 -25.24 -11.94
C GLY A 305 -29.32 -25.82 -11.41
N ILE A 306 -28.86 -26.87 -12.06
CA ILE A 306 -27.58 -27.50 -11.75
C ILE A 306 -26.45 -26.67 -12.37
N ARG A 307 -25.41 -26.40 -11.59
CA ARG A 307 -24.22 -25.64 -11.99
C ARG A 307 -22.96 -26.35 -11.55
N ARG A 308 -21.93 -26.29 -12.36
CA ARG A 308 -20.60 -26.79 -12.01
C ARG A 308 -19.91 -25.81 -11.07
N ARG A 309 -19.68 -26.24 -9.83
CA ARG A 309 -19.10 -25.44 -8.76
C ARG A 309 -17.75 -25.98 -8.33
N ALA A 310 -16.82 -25.09 -8.05
CA ALA A 310 -15.55 -25.43 -7.42
C ALA A 310 -15.43 -24.79 -6.03
N LEU A 311 -14.71 -25.49 -5.14
CA LEU A 311 -14.24 -24.97 -3.87
C LEU A 311 -12.75 -24.72 -3.98
N LEU A 312 -12.29 -23.57 -3.51
CA LEU A 312 -10.88 -23.23 -3.41
C LEU A 312 -10.43 -23.29 -1.96
N GLY A 313 -9.17 -23.69 -1.74
CA GLY A 313 -8.53 -23.77 -0.43
C GLY A 313 -8.12 -22.41 0.12
N ILE A 314 -9.04 -21.44 0.13
CA ILE A 314 -8.92 -20.12 0.72
C ILE A 314 -10.32 -19.64 1.09
N GLY A 315 -10.48 -18.87 2.18
CA GLY A 315 -11.79 -18.46 2.65
C GLY A 315 -11.89 -17.04 3.18
N LYS A 316 -12.99 -16.76 3.87
CA LYS A 316 -13.27 -15.43 4.41
C LYS A 316 -12.35 -15.04 5.59
N GLN A 317 -11.66 -15.99 6.21
CA GLN A 317 -10.65 -15.66 7.23
C GLN A 317 -9.40 -15.02 6.59
N ASP A 318 -9.06 -15.41 5.36
CA ASP A 318 -7.88 -14.94 4.63
C ASP A 318 -8.19 -13.68 3.82
N LEU A 319 -9.46 -13.53 3.42
CA LEU A 319 -9.93 -12.52 2.47
C LEU A 319 -10.99 -11.62 3.08
N VAL A 320 -10.72 -10.33 3.09
CA VAL A 320 -11.80 -9.34 3.27
C VAL A 320 -12.53 -9.17 1.93
N ASN A 321 -13.87 -9.12 1.98
CA ASN A 321 -14.69 -8.91 0.78
C ASN A 321 -14.37 -9.88 -0.37
N ALA A 322 -14.34 -11.18 -0.10
CA ALA A 322 -14.08 -12.22 -1.10
C ALA A 322 -14.90 -12.06 -2.39
N ASP A 323 -16.13 -11.52 -2.27
CA ASP A 323 -17.04 -11.27 -3.39
C ASP A 323 -16.51 -10.21 -4.39
N THR A 324 -15.50 -9.44 -4.01
CA THR A 324 -14.88 -8.40 -4.86
C THR A 324 -13.56 -8.88 -5.52
N LEU A 325 -13.16 -10.13 -5.33
CA LEU A 325 -12.05 -10.71 -6.07
C LEU A 325 -12.36 -10.74 -7.57
N ASN A 326 -11.32 -10.52 -8.38
CA ASN A 326 -11.44 -10.46 -9.82
C ASN A 326 -10.64 -11.60 -10.47
N PRO A 327 -11.28 -12.73 -10.84
CA PRO A 327 -10.57 -13.83 -11.49
C PRO A 327 -9.97 -13.43 -12.83
N PHE A 328 -8.84 -14.05 -13.21
CA PHE A 328 -8.25 -13.87 -14.55
C PHE A 328 -9.18 -14.41 -15.64
N ASP A 329 -9.78 -15.59 -15.40
CA ASP A 329 -10.87 -16.07 -16.24
C ASP A 329 -12.17 -15.32 -15.89
N LYS A 330 -12.60 -14.46 -16.77
CA LYS A 330 -13.78 -13.57 -16.58
C LYS A 330 -15.11 -14.32 -16.53
N ASN A 331 -15.14 -15.58 -16.95
CA ASN A 331 -16.34 -16.42 -16.92
C ASN A 331 -16.53 -17.07 -15.54
N ILE A 332 -15.50 -17.11 -14.69
CA ILE A 332 -15.63 -17.53 -13.30
C ILE A 332 -16.49 -16.52 -12.54
N LYS A 333 -17.49 -17.03 -11.81
CA LYS A 333 -18.33 -16.23 -10.93
C LYS A 333 -18.10 -16.62 -9.48
N ILE A 334 -17.77 -15.66 -8.64
CA ILE A 334 -17.68 -15.88 -7.20
C ILE A 334 -19.10 -15.94 -6.64
N ILE A 335 -19.42 -17.03 -5.94
CA ILE A 335 -20.74 -17.26 -5.35
C ILE A 335 -20.77 -16.79 -3.89
N GLY A 336 -19.64 -16.92 -3.20
CA GLY A 336 -19.48 -16.59 -1.79
C GLY A 336 -18.41 -17.46 -1.14
N GLY A 337 -18.42 -17.56 0.19
CA GLY A 337 -17.44 -18.36 0.91
C GLY A 337 -17.80 -18.64 2.35
N SER A 338 -17.22 -19.70 2.90
CA SER A 338 -17.14 -19.96 4.33
C SER A 338 -15.82 -19.39 4.91
N SER A 339 -15.50 -19.73 6.16
CA SER A 339 -14.21 -19.36 6.76
C SER A 339 -13.03 -19.79 5.90
N ASP A 340 -13.06 -21.05 5.42
CA ASP A 340 -11.91 -21.74 4.83
C ASP A 340 -12.08 -22.06 3.33
N HIS A 341 -13.25 -21.74 2.74
CA HIS A 341 -13.56 -22.10 1.35
C HIS A 341 -14.12 -20.91 0.60
N LEU A 342 -13.54 -20.60 -0.54
CA LEU A 342 -14.15 -19.75 -1.56
C LEU A 342 -14.93 -20.63 -2.53
N ILE A 343 -16.17 -20.27 -2.81
CA ILE A 343 -17.07 -21.00 -3.71
C ILE A 343 -17.19 -20.23 -5.00
N ILE A 344 -16.86 -20.90 -6.12
CA ILE A 344 -16.95 -20.32 -7.45
C ILE A 344 -17.83 -21.19 -8.36
N ASP A 345 -18.49 -20.54 -9.32
CA ASP A 345 -19.23 -21.16 -10.40
C ASP A 345 -18.36 -21.11 -11.66
N VAL A 346 -18.10 -22.27 -12.26
CA VAL A 346 -17.25 -22.45 -13.45
C VAL A 346 -18.00 -23.05 -14.64
N GLU A 347 -19.35 -23.10 -14.58
CA GLU A 347 -20.19 -23.67 -15.63
C GLU A 347 -20.02 -23.00 -16.98
N ASP A 348 -19.87 -21.66 -16.96
CA ASP A 348 -19.81 -20.86 -18.18
C ASP A 348 -18.37 -20.65 -18.69
N CYS A 349 -17.37 -21.34 -18.08
CA CYS A 349 -15.97 -21.23 -18.46
C CYS A 349 -15.65 -22.08 -19.69
N ASP A 350 -14.80 -21.58 -20.58
CA ASP A 350 -14.27 -22.32 -21.71
C ASP A 350 -13.25 -23.39 -21.27
N ASN A 351 -12.59 -23.19 -20.13
CA ASN A 351 -11.65 -24.12 -19.54
C ASN A 351 -12.38 -25.19 -18.70
N GLU A 352 -11.99 -26.45 -18.89
CA GLU A 352 -12.45 -27.55 -18.06
C GLU A 352 -11.58 -27.67 -16.80
N TYR A 353 -12.01 -27.04 -15.71
CA TYR A 353 -11.30 -27.09 -14.42
C TYR A 353 -11.44 -28.44 -13.73
N LYS A 354 -10.41 -28.83 -12.97
CA LYS A 354 -10.34 -30.06 -12.15
C LYS A 354 -9.67 -29.78 -10.81
N VAL A 355 -9.79 -30.72 -9.87
CA VAL A 355 -9.08 -30.67 -8.58
C VAL A 355 -7.57 -30.63 -8.82
N GLY A 356 -6.88 -29.71 -8.13
CA GLY A 356 -5.46 -29.44 -8.27
C GLY A 356 -5.15 -28.28 -9.24
N ASP A 357 -6.12 -27.78 -10.01
CA ASP A 357 -5.91 -26.62 -10.85
C ASP A 357 -5.82 -25.34 -10.00
N ILE A 358 -5.04 -24.37 -10.48
CA ILE A 358 -4.82 -23.10 -9.79
C ILE A 358 -5.64 -22.00 -10.44
N ILE A 359 -6.44 -21.31 -9.63
CA ILE A 359 -7.20 -20.13 -10.04
C ILE A 359 -6.42 -18.89 -9.62
N GLU A 360 -6.24 -17.97 -10.56
CA GLU A 360 -5.52 -16.70 -10.35
C GLU A 360 -6.49 -15.53 -10.26
N PHE A 361 -6.18 -14.57 -9.35
CA PHE A 361 -7.01 -13.41 -9.10
C PHE A 361 -6.19 -12.13 -9.11
N TYR A 362 -6.70 -11.11 -9.78
CA TYR A 362 -6.27 -9.72 -9.56
C TYR A 362 -6.70 -9.25 -8.18
N LEU A 363 -5.86 -8.45 -7.56
CA LEU A 363 -6.09 -7.94 -6.21
C LEU A 363 -6.27 -6.42 -6.21
N SER A 364 -7.14 -5.94 -5.33
CA SER A 364 -7.25 -4.54 -4.96
C SER A 364 -6.37 -4.23 -3.73
N TYR A 365 -6.23 -2.94 -3.41
CA TYR A 365 -5.53 -2.46 -2.23
C TYR A 365 -5.97 -3.19 -0.93
N GLN A 366 -7.28 -3.33 -0.72
CA GLN A 366 -7.79 -3.97 0.49
C GLN A 366 -7.45 -5.46 0.57
N HIS A 367 -7.50 -6.21 -0.54
CA HIS A 367 -7.14 -7.62 -0.53
C HIS A 367 -5.68 -7.82 -0.08
N ILE A 368 -4.75 -7.04 -0.64
CA ILE A 368 -3.33 -7.14 -0.27
C ILE A 368 -3.11 -6.77 1.18
N LEU A 369 -3.80 -5.74 1.70
CA LEU A 369 -3.68 -5.29 3.08
C LEU A 369 -3.99 -6.41 4.10
N TYR A 370 -4.89 -7.32 3.77
CA TYR A 370 -5.24 -8.46 4.62
C TYR A 370 -4.36 -9.67 4.32
N LEU A 371 -4.30 -10.14 3.07
CA LEU A 371 -3.51 -11.31 2.66
C LEU A 371 -2.04 -11.26 3.11
N ILE A 372 -1.46 -10.07 3.14
CA ILE A 372 -0.05 -9.91 3.51
C ILE A 372 0.23 -10.28 4.98
N ASN A 373 -0.78 -10.22 5.83
CA ASN A 373 -0.68 -10.51 7.26
C ASN A 373 -1.10 -11.95 7.61
N GLU A 374 -1.73 -12.67 6.67
CA GLU A 374 -2.20 -14.03 6.92
C GLU A 374 -1.04 -15.02 6.88
N GLU A 375 -0.86 -15.80 7.96
CA GLU A 375 0.24 -16.76 8.07
C GLU A 375 0.05 -17.95 7.12
N ASP A 376 -1.20 -18.35 6.88
CA ASP A 376 -1.58 -19.49 6.04
C ASP A 376 -1.57 -19.18 4.53
N VAL A 377 -1.29 -17.94 4.14
CA VAL A 377 -1.08 -17.55 2.74
C VAL A 377 0.42 -17.39 2.48
N ASN A 378 1.01 -18.22 1.64
CA ASN A 378 2.43 -18.15 1.29
C ASN A 378 2.75 -16.91 0.44
N LYS A 379 3.82 -16.18 0.76
CA LYS A 379 4.28 -15.01 0.00
C LYS A 379 5.49 -15.41 -0.83
N VAL A 380 5.34 -15.37 -2.15
CA VAL A 380 6.37 -15.79 -3.11
C VAL A 380 6.79 -14.61 -3.97
N PHE A 381 8.08 -14.32 -3.99
CA PHE A 381 8.67 -13.30 -4.86
C PHE A 381 9.11 -13.91 -6.20
N VAL A 382 8.79 -13.23 -7.32
CA VAL A 382 9.14 -13.63 -8.68
C VAL A 382 9.74 -12.46 -9.46
#